data_600f8df8813a6547e0e377cd5a80ecb4
#
_entry.id   600f8df8813a6547e0e377cd5a80ecb4
#
_cell.length_a   1.000
_cell.length_b   1.000
_cell.length_c   1.000
_cell.angle_alpha   90.00
_cell.angle_beta   90.00
_cell.angle_gamma   90.00
#
_symmetry.space_group_name_H-M   'P 1'
#
loop_
_entity.id
_entity.type
_entity.pdbx_description
1 polymer ?
#
loop_
_entity_poly.entity_id
_entity_poly.type
_entity_poly.pdbx_seq_one_letter_code
_entity_poly.pdbx_strand_id
1 'polypeptide(L)'
;MQPAATGALIGIDIGGTKTLGVTLSNTGEVLGKSFEPTREGLDIASHAVEMYHALREKASESGASVSSLGIGIAGLVDVSGRLHRAPNLVNADGLEICQLVESEIDVPVHVDNDVNCAALAEIYSGAARGVQNALLVTLGTGIGGALIVDGAVHRGAFGMAGEPGHMVIEPNGVLCACGMNGCWEAYASAAGLRNLAIRRAEDGYLEEISETVQGDLGGITSEDVTRTANQGDKQSLAVVDEFARWV
;
A
#
# COMPACT_ATOMS: atom_id res chain seq x y z
N MET A 1 -32.12 -5.10 30.56
CA MET A 1 -30.70 -4.78 30.46
C MET A 1 -30.37 -4.83 28.97
N GLN A 2 -30.09 -3.68 28.33
CA GLN A 2 -29.51 -3.69 27.00
C GLN A 2 -28.14 -4.38 27.11
N PRO A 3 -27.77 -5.28 26.18
CA PRO A 3 -26.42 -5.82 26.16
C PRO A 3 -25.45 -4.63 26.05
N ALA A 4 -24.35 -4.68 26.79
CA ALA A 4 -23.30 -3.67 26.69
C ALA A 4 -22.89 -3.58 25.21
N ALA A 5 -22.85 -2.35 24.66
CA ALA A 5 -22.44 -2.14 23.29
C ALA A 5 -21.08 -2.82 23.07
N THR A 6 -20.99 -3.69 22.09
CA THR A 6 -19.73 -4.34 21.74
C THR A 6 -18.84 -3.26 21.09
N GLY A 7 -17.61 -3.07 21.60
CA GLY A 7 -16.68 -2.11 21.00
C GLY A 7 -16.32 -2.51 19.56
N ALA A 8 -16.09 -1.52 18.71
CA ALA A 8 -15.63 -1.71 17.35
C ALA A 8 -14.46 -0.78 17.03
N LEU A 9 -13.67 -1.14 16.04
CA LEU A 9 -12.55 -0.39 15.50
C LEU A 9 -12.79 -0.15 14.01
N ILE A 10 -12.42 1.01 13.51
CA ILE A 10 -12.40 1.28 12.06
C ILE A 10 -10.96 1.35 11.59
N GLY A 11 -10.66 0.66 10.50
CA GLY A 11 -9.40 0.77 9.75
C GLY A 11 -9.67 1.29 8.34
N ILE A 12 -8.86 2.24 7.89
CA ILE A 12 -8.91 2.76 6.51
C ILE A 12 -7.51 2.61 5.90
N ASP A 13 -7.43 1.96 4.75
CA ASP A 13 -6.21 1.81 3.95
C ASP A 13 -6.31 2.71 2.72
N ILE A 14 -5.40 3.70 2.61
CA ILE A 14 -5.37 4.71 1.57
C ILE A 14 -4.21 4.43 0.62
N GLY A 15 -4.49 3.67 -0.43
CA GLY A 15 -3.53 3.42 -1.52
C GLY A 15 -3.59 4.49 -2.62
N GLY A 16 -2.68 4.40 -3.59
CA GLY A 16 -2.58 5.38 -4.68
C GLY A 16 -3.80 5.47 -5.60
N THR A 17 -4.59 4.40 -5.73
CA THR A 17 -5.74 4.33 -6.66
C THR A 17 -7.06 4.03 -5.96
N LYS A 18 -7.01 3.43 -4.79
CA LYS A 18 -8.19 2.94 -4.06
C LYS A 18 -8.01 3.09 -2.57
N THR A 19 -9.12 3.38 -1.90
CA THR A 19 -9.23 3.45 -0.45
C THR A 19 -10.19 2.38 0.03
N LEU A 20 -9.77 1.58 1.00
CA LEU A 20 -10.54 0.51 1.62
C LEU A 20 -10.80 0.83 3.08
N GLY A 21 -12.06 0.81 3.51
CA GLY A 21 -12.43 0.93 4.91
C GLY A 21 -13.05 -0.36 5.45
N VAL A 22 -12.73 -0.70 6.69
CA VAL A 22 -13.25 -1.88 7.38
C VAL A 22 -13.63 -1.52 8.80
N THR A 23 -14.79 -2.01 9.27
CA THR A 23 -15.16 -2.01 10.68
C THR A 23 -15.00 -3.40 11.25
N LEU A 24 -14.26 -3.52 12.34
CA LEU A 24 -14.02 -4.77 13.05
C LEU A 24 -14.66 -4.71 14.46
N SER A 25 -15.32 -5.80 14.87
CA SER A 25 -15.68 -6.01 16.27
C SER A 25 -14.44 -6.25 17.14
N ASN A 26 -14.58 -6.19 18.45
CA ASN A 26 -13.51 -6.56 19.40
C ASN A 26 -13.04 -8.01 19.26
N THR A 27 -13.82 -8.87 18.60
CA THR A 27 -13.47 -10.27 18.33
C THR A 27 -12.83 -10.46 16.95
N GLY A 28 -12.66 -9.37 16.16
CA GLY A 28 -12.11 -9.41 14.81
C GLY A 28 -13.11 -9.76 13.71
N GLU A 29 -14.41 -9.78 14.02
CA GLU A 29 -15.46 -9.98 13.01
C GLU A 29 -15.64 -8.70 12.19
N VAL A 30 -15.78 -8.85 10.87
CA VAL A 30 -16.02 -7.74 9.94
C VAL A 30 -17.48 -7.33 10.00
N LEU A 31 -17.77 -6.16 10.56
CA LEU A 31 -19.12 -5.58 10.66
C LEU A 31 -19.50 -4.73 9.43
N GLY A 32 -18.51 -4.18 8.72
CA GLY A 32 -18.76 -3.35 7.57
C GLY A 32 -17.51 -3.20 6.69
N LYS A 33 -17.74 -2.93 5.41
CA LYS A 33 -16.68 -2.59 4.43
C LYS A 33 -17.15 -1.44 3.56
N SER A 34 -16.19 -0.61 3.14
CA SER A 34 -16.34 0.39 2.08
C SER A 34 -15.14 0.31 1.16
N PHE A 35 -15.36 0.57 -0.13
CA PHE A 35 -14.32 0.54 -1.14
C PHE A 35 -14.61 1.65 -2.15
N GLU A 36 -13.68 2.59 -2.29
CA GLU A 36 -13.85 3.76 -3.12
C GLU A 36 -12.54 4.12 -3.84
N PRO A 37 -12.58 4.85 -4.96
CA PRO A 37 -11.38 5.44 -5.54
C PRO A 37 -10.73 6.42 -4.57
N THR A 38 -9.39 6.46 -4.53
CA THR A 38 -8.65 7.44 -3.72
C THR A 38 -8.83 8.84 -4.30
N ARG A 39 -9.06 9.82 -3.44
CA ARG A 39 -9.12 11.25 -3.78
C ARG A 39 -7.73 11.88 -3.72
N GLU A 40 -7.61 13.15 -4.13
CA GLU A 40 -6.35 13.87 -4.24
C GLU A 40 -6.23 14.99 -3.20
N GLY A 41 -5.02 15.34 -2.83
CA GLY A 41 -4.72 16.48 -1.96
C GLY A 41 -5.47 16.45 -0.64
N LEU A 42 -6.02 17.60 -0.23
CA LEU A 42 -6.80 17.73 1.01
C LEU A 42 -8.06 16.88 1.04
N ASP A 43 -8.61 16.49 -0.12
CA ASP A 43 -9.80 15.66 -0.18
C ASP A 43 -9.55 14.24 0.34
N ILE A 44 -8.29 13.82 0.47
CA ILE A 44 -7.91 12.54 1.11
C ILE A 44 -8.40 12.50 2.57
N ALA A 45 -8.14 13.56 3.35
CA ALA A 45 -8.56 13.62 4.75
C ALA A 45 -10.09 13.69 4.88
N SER A 46 -10.73 14.55 4.07
CA SER A 46 -12.19 14.65 4.03
C SER A 46 -12.86 13.33 3.66
N HIS A 47 -12.27 12.60 2.69
CA HIS A 47 -12.75 11.29 2.29
C HIS A 47 -12.60 10.24 3.41
N ALA A 48 -11.50 10.27 4.17
CA ALA A 48 -11.34 9.40 5.33
C ALA A 48 -12.42 9.68 6.40
N VAL A 49 -12.78 10.94 6.63
CA VAL A 49 -13.87 11.34 7.53
C VAL A 49 -15.23 10.84 7.03
N GLU A 50 -15.55 11.03 5.75
CA GLU A 50 -16.79 10.54 5.16
C GLU A 50 -16.91 9.01 5.28
N MET A 51 -15.83 8.30 4.96
CA MET A 51 -15.77 6.84 5.08
C MET A 51 -15.90 6.38 6.53
N TYR A 52 -15.26 7.09 7.49
CA TYR A 52 -15.44 6.84 8.91
C TYR A 52 -16.90 6.93 9.33
N HIS A 53 -17.61 7.98 8.96
CA HIS A 53 -19.02 8.14 9.31
C HIS A 53 -19.90 7.03 8.72
N ALA A 54 -19.69 6.67 7.45
CA ALA A 54 -20.43 5.58 6.81
C ALA A 54 -20.16 4.21 7.48
N LEU A 55 -18.92 3.95 7.88
CA LEU A 55 -18.56 2.70 8.58
C LEU A 55 -19.06 2.68 10.02
N ARG A 56 -19.05 3.82 10.73
CA ARG A 56 -19.62 3.98 12.07
C ARG A 56 -21.13 3.72 12.07
N GLU A 57 -21.84 4.16 11.06
CA GLU A 57 -23.27 3.89 10.90
C GLU A 57 -23.53 2.38 10.80
N LYS A 58 -22.78 1.67 9.95
CA LYS A 58 -22.87 0.20 9.86
C LYS A 58 -22.54 -0.51 11.17
N ALA A 59 -21.56 -0.01 11.94
CA ALA A 59 -21.27 -0.54 13.27
C ALA A 59 -22.47 -0.37 14.20
N SER A 60 -23.11 0.82 14.19
CA SER A 60 -24.26 1.13 15.01
C SER A 60 -25.47 0.26 14.70
N GLU A 61 -25.70 -0.08 13.43
CA GLU A 61 -26.73 -1.04 13.01
C GLU A 61 -26.53 -2.43 13.60
N SER A 62 -25.26 -2.80 13.84
CA SER A 62 -24.87 -4.04 14.51
C SER A 62 -24.85 -3.93 16.04
N GLY A 63 -25.26 -2.78 16.61
CA GLY A 63 -25.22 -2.53 18.06
C GLY A 63 -23.82 -2.28 18.62
N ALA A 64 -22.82 -1.99 17.75
CA ALA A 64 -21.45 -1.73 18.15
C ALA A 64 -21.16 -0.22 18.25
N SER A 65 -20.25 0.15 19.17
CA SER A 65 -19.74 1.52 19.34
C SER A 65 -18.29 1.59 18.89
N VAL A 66 -17.99 2.49 17.97
CA VAL A 66 -16.62 2.70 17.48
C VAL A 66 -15.79 3.44 18.53
N SER A 67 -14.59 2.94 18.84
CA SER A 67 -13.72 3.47 19.88
C SER A 67 -12.44 4.13 19.34
N SER A 68 -12.01 3.82 18.12
CA SER A 68 -10.88 4.46 17.46
C SER A 68 -10.88 4.25 15.95
N LEU A 69 -10.11 5.12 15.24
CA LEU A 69 -9.83 5.03 13.81
C LEU A 69 -8.33 4.82 13.61
N GLY A 70 -7.98 3.78 12.83
CA GLY A 70 -6.63 3.58 12.31
C GLY A 70 -6.59 3.87 10.80
N ILE A 71 -5.59 4.60 10.34
CA ILE A 71 -5.37 4.90 8.92
C ILE A 71 -3.99 4.40 8.51
N GLY A 72 -3.96 3.45 7.56
CA GLY A 72 -2.77 3.11 6.79
C GLY A 72 -2.72 3.95 5.52
N ILE A 73 -1.61 4.60 5.23
CA ILE A 73 -1.50 5.44 4.04
C ILE A 73 -0.19 5.19 3.31
N ALA A 74 -0.26 5.07 1.98
CA ALA A 74 0.90 4.82 1.13
C ALA A 74 1.81 6.06 1.11
N GLY A 75 2.97 5.99 1.77
CA GLY A 75 3.95 7.07 1.82
C GLY A 75 4.75 7.14 3.12
N LEU A 76 5.62 8.14 3.21
CA LEU A 76 6.46 8.39 4.39
C LEU A 76 5.65 9.14 5.45
N VAL A 77 5.27 8.43 6.51
CA VAL A 77 4.49 8.96 7.64
C VAL A 77 5.38 9.07 8.86
N ASP A 78 5.37 10.21 9.54
CA ASP A 78 6.10 10.38 10.78
C ASP A 78 5.27 9.99 12.02
N VAL A 79 5.91 10.05 13.19
CA VAL A 79 5.30 9.68 14.47
C VAL A 79 4.09 10.54 14.88
N SER A 80 3.89 11.70 14.25
CA SER A 80 2.73 12.56 14.46
C SER A 80 1.56 12.26 13.51
N GLY A 81 1.75 11.34 12.55
CA GLY A 81 0.77 11.03 11.51
C GLY A 81 0.74 12.06 10.37
N ARG A 82 1.84 12.81 10.19
CA ARG A 82 2.04 13.68 9.03
C ARG A 82 2.60 12.89 7.86
N LEU A 83 2.01 13.08 6.69
CA LEU A 83 2.46 12.49 5.44
C LEU A 83 3.52 13.40 4.79
N HIS A 84 4.79 13.04 4.91
CA HIS A 84 5.90 13.83 4.35
C HIS A 84 6.01 13.74 2.84
N ARG A 85 5.86 12.53 2.31
CA ARG A 85 5.96 12.25 0.88
C ARG A 85 5.13 11.04 0.50
N ALA A 86 4.38 11.16 -0.57
CA ALA A 86 3.53 10.09 -1.11
C ALA A 86 3.54 10.10 -2.65
N PRO A 87 4.52 9.46 -3.31
CA PRO A 87 4.66 9.52 -4.76
C PRO A 87 3.44 9.05 -5.55
N ASN A 88 2.62 8.20 -4.92
CA ASN A 88 1.43 7.61 -5.53
C ASN A 88 0.12 8.34 -5.13
N LEU A 89 0.20 9.40 -4.33
CA LEU A 89 -0.95 10.20 -3.89
C LEU A 89 -0.79 11.64 -4.38
N VAL A 90 -1.59 12.02 -5.36
CA VAL A 90 -1.47 13.32 -6.02
C VAL A 90 -1.73 14.45 -5.04
N ASN A 91 -0.83 15.45 -4.98
CA ASN A 91 -0.93 16.65 -4.13
C ASN A 91 -1.06 16.35 -2.62
N ALA A 92 -0.57 15.20 -2.14
CA ALA A 92 -0.71 14.78 -0.74
C ALA A 92 0.53 15.07 0.13
N ASP A 93 1.65 15.45 -0.47
CA ASP A 93 2.89 15.72 0.27
C ASP A 93 2.71 16.83 1.32
N GLY A 94 3.17 16.57 2.53
CA GLY A 94 3.14 17.52 3.63
C GLY A 94 1.82 17.64 4.40
N LEU A 95 0.81 16.81 4.09
CA LEU A 95 -0.48 16.85 4.79
C LEU A 95 -0.39 16.33 6.22
N GLU A 96 -1.00 17.07 7.15
CA GLU A 96 -1.18 16.70 8.56
C GLU A 96 -2.41 15.78 8.70
N ILE A 97 -2.36 14.57 8.13
CA ILE A 97 -3.53 13.68 8.00
C ILE A 97 -4.18 13.40 9.36
N CYS A 98 -3.39 13.07 10.39
CA CYS A 98 -3.90 12.80 11.72
C CYS A 98 -4.69 13.99 12.25
N GLN A 99 -4.10 15.19 12.24
CA GLN A 99 -4.72 16.41 12.76
C GLN A 99 -5.98 16.80 11.96
N LEU A 100 -5.93 16.69 10.62
CA LEU A 100 -7.07 17.01 9.76
C LEU A 100 -8.28 16.12 10.07
N VAL A 101 -8.06 14.82 10.24
CA VAL A 101 -9.13 13.87 10.55
C VAL A 101 -9.60 13.99 11.99
N GLU A 102 -8.68 14.14 12.97
CA GLU A 102 -9.06 14.32 14.39
C GLU A 102 -9.91 15.56 14.66
N SER A 103 -9.76 16.61 13.84
CA SER A 103 -10.58 17.81 13.98
C SER A 103 -12.06 17.60 13.64
N GLU A 104 -12.41 16.56 12.91
CA GLU A 104 -13.74 16.29 12.36
C GLU A 104 -14.47 15.10 13.01
N ILE A 105 -13.77 14.30 13.85
CA ILE A 105 -14.36 13.11 14.48
C ILE A 105 -14.13 13.10 16.00
N ASP A 106 -14.89 12.27 16.71
CA ASP A 106 -14.96 12.24 18.17
C ASP A 106 -14.22 11.05 18.82
N VAL A 107 -13.38 10.35 18.04
CA VAL A 107 -12.59 9.22 18.54
C VAL A 107 -11.10 9.44 18.23
N PRO A 108 -10.17 8.81 18.98
CA PRO A 108 -8.74 8.87 18.66
C PRO A 108 -8.43 8.37 17.26
N VAL A 109 -7.52 9.07 16.57
CA VAL A 109 -7.02 8.71 15.24
C VAL A 109 -5.55 8.30 15.31
N HIS A 110 -5.20 7.22 14.64
CA HIS A 110 -3.83 6.76 14.49
C HIS A 110 -3.50 6.63 13.01
N VAL A 111 -2.44 7.27 12.56
CA VAL A 111 -1.99 7.22 11.16
C VAL A 111 -0.59 6.62 11.10
N ASP A 112 -0.38 5.67 10.21
CA ASP A 112 0.92 5.05 9.96
C ASP A 112 1.07 4.72 8.47
N ASN A 113 2.28 4.37 8.06
CA ASN A 113 2.49 3.81 6.74
C ASN A 113 1.69 2.51 6.55
N ASP A 114 1.16 2.28 5.35
CA ASP A 114 0.34 1.12 4.99
C ASP A 114 1.03 -0.23 5.28
N VAL A 115 2.34 -0.34 4.98
CA VAL A 115 3.11 -1.56 5.22
C VAL A 115 3.40 -1.76 6.71
N ASN A 116 3.59 -0.69 7.49
CA ASN A 116 3.67 -0.78 8.94
C ASN A 116 2.35 -1.30 9.54
N CYS A 117 1.21 -0.83 9.03
CA CYS A 117 -0.11 -1.35 9.42
C CYS A 117 -0.27 -2.84 9.07
N ALA A 118 0.19 -3.25 7.88
CA ALA A 118 0.21 -4.66 7.48
C ALA A 118 1.09 -5.50 8.42
N ALA A 119 2.28 -5.01 8.80
CA ALA A 119 3.15 -5.69 9.74
C ALA A 119 2.53 -5.84 11.13
N LEU A 120 1.81 -4.82 11.62
CA LEU A 120 1.04 -4.94 12.85
C LEU A 120 -0.03 -6.04 12.74
N ALA A 121 -0.76 -6.10 11.63
CA ALA A 121 -1.76 -7.14 11.40
C ALA A 121 -1.12 -8.55 11.42
N GLU A 122 0.05 -8.72 10.82
CA GLU A 122 0.81 -9.97 10.84
C GLU A 122 1.29 -10.36 12.25
N ILE A 123 1.71 -9.38 13.06
CA ILE A 123 2.10 -9.62 14.47
C ILE A 123 0.90 -10.08 15.29
N TYR A 124 -0.28 -9.44 15.14
CA TYR A 124 -1.44 -9.74 15.97
C TYR A 124 -2.22 -10.97 15.50
N SER A 125 -2.35 -11.18 14.20
CA SER A 125 -3.30 -12.15 13.64
C SER A 125 -2.71 -13.05 12.54
N GLY A 126 -1.51 -12.74 12.02
CA GLY A 126 -0.94 -13.39 10.85
C GLY A 126 0.29 -14.26 11.15
N ALA A 127 1.17 -14.34 10.16
CA ALA A 127 2.36 -15.21 10.15
C ALA A 127 3.47 -14.75 11.12
N ALA A 128 3.46 -13.48 11.54
CA ALA A 128 4.46 -12.95 12.47
C ALA A 128 4.05 -13.10 13.96
N ARG A 129 2.98 -13.83 14.27
CA ARG A 129 2.58 -14.07 15.68
C ARG A 129 3.68 -14.79 16.46
N GLY A 130 4.16 -14.15 17.53
CA GLY A 130 5.22 -14.67 18.39
C GLY A 130 6.63 -14.59 17.79
N VAL A 131 6.78 -14.04 16.58
CA VAL A 131 8.07 -13.80 15.95
C VAL A 131 8.69 -12.53 16.53
N GLN A 132 9.95 -12.60 16.95
CA GLN A 132 10.66 -11.46 17.53
C GLN A 132 11.32 -10.58 16.47
N ASN A 133 11.86 -11.18 15.41
CA ASN A 133 12.55 -10.44 14.36
C ASN A 133 12.11 -10.96 13.00
N ALA A 134 11.61 -10.06 12.16
CA ALA A 134 11.19 -10.35 10.79
C ALA A 134 11.31 -9.11 9.89
N LEU A 135 11.33 -9.35 8.61
CA LEU A 135 11.12 -8.35 7.56
C LEU A 135 9.82 -8.72 6.83
N LEU A 136 8.87 -7.81 6.83
CA LEU A 136 7.74 -7.86 5.91
C LEU A 136 8.13 -7.13 4.62
N VAL A 137 7.86 -7.74 3.48
CA VAL A 137 8.03 -7.11 2.16
C VAL A 137 6.72 -7.22 1.41
N THR A 138 6.24 -6.12 0.89
CA THR A 138 5.08 -6.07 -0.01
C THR A 138 5.55 -5.84 -1.44
N LEU A 139 5.14 -6.74 -2.34
CA LEU A 139 5.43 -6.67 -3.78
C LEU A 139 4.13 -6.28 -4.50
N GLY A 140 4.08 -5.04 -4.97
CA GLY A 140 2.91 -4.48 -5.63
C GLY A 140 3.31 -3.48 -6.72
N THR A 141 2.62 -2.36 -6.82
CA THR A 141 2.98 -1.23 -7.70
C THR A 141 4.42 -0.79 -7.44
N GLY A 142 4.80 -0.70 -6.15
CA GLY A 142 6.17 -0.52 -5.66
C GLY A 142 6.61 -1.70 -4.77
N ILE A 143 7.68 -1.50 -4.02
CA ILE A 143 8.16 -2.39 -2.95
C ILE A 143 8.15 -1.65 -1.63
N GLY A 144 7.22 -2.03 -0.76
CA GLY A 144 7.21 -1.57 0.62
C GLY A 144 7.87 -2.58 1.57
N GLY A 145 8.18 -2.13 2.77
CA GLY A 145 8.68 -3.03 3.80
C GLY A 145 8.48 -2.50 5.21
N ALA A 146 8.46 -3.42 6.17
CA ALA A 146 8.44 -3.09 7.57
C ALA A 146 9.35 -4.03 8.35
N LEU A 147 10.14 -3.48 9.26
CA LEU A 147 11.02 -4.22 10.14
C LEU A 147 10.29 -4.54 11.44
N ILE A 148 10.31 -5.80 11.85
CA ILE A 148 9.86 -6.25 13.17
C ILE A 148 11.11 -6.54 13.98
N VAL A 149 11.29 -5.85 15.10
CA VAL A 149 12.41 -6.02 16.02
C VAL A 149 11.85 -6.15 17.44
N ASP A 150 12.28 -7.16 18.16
CA ASP A 150 11.80 -7.48 19.52
C ASP A 150 10.26 -7.58 19.59
N GLY A 151 9.64 -8.13 18.55
CA GLY A 151 8.19 -8.34 18.46
C GLY A 151 7.36 -7.08 18.16
N ALA A 152 7.99 -5.96 17.82
CA ALA A 152 7.34 -4.69 17.49
C ALA A 152 7.80 -4.13 16.14
N VAL A 153 6.93 -3.37 15.48
CA VAL A 153 7.30 -2.66 14.24
C VAL A 153 8.32 -1.57 14.57
N HIS A 154 9.50 -1.66 13.95
CA HIS A 154 10.59 -0.70 14.12
C HIS A 154 10.40 0.48 13.17
N ARG A 155 9.94 1.60 13.71
CA ARG A 155 9.66 2.82 12.94
C ARG A 155 10.85 3.77 12.82
N GLY A 156 11.97 3.50 13.51
CA GLY A 156 13.10 4.41 13.59
C GLY A 156 12.79 5.68 14.39
N ALA A 157 13.72 6.64 14.34
CA ALA A 157 13.64 7.85 15.14
C ALA A 157 12.50 8.81 14.74
N PHE A 158 12.10 8.78 13.47
CA PHE A 158 11.11 9.72 12.91
C PHE A 158 9.85 9.04 12.35
N GLY A 159 9.70 7.74 12.50
CA GLY A 159 8.53 7.02 11.98
C GLY A 159 8.71 6.39 10.58
N MET A 160 9.80 6.70 9.89
CA MET A 160 9.98 6.41 8.45
C MET A 160 11.04 5.35 8.16
N ALA A 161 11.33 4.42 9.08
CA ALA A 161 12.23 3.31 8.84
C ALA A 161 11.52 2.18 8.08
N GLY A 162 12.30 1.37 7.35
CA GLY A 162 11.78 0.15 6.73
C GLY A 162 11.46 0.29 5.25
N GLU A 163 12.23 1.07 4.51
CA GLU A 163 12.08 1.28 3.06
C GLU A 163 13.05 0.40 2.22
N PRO A 164 12.91 -0.96 2.25
CA PRO A 164 13.85 -1.85 1.56
C PRO A 164 13.78 -1.71 0.04
N GLY A 165 12.63 -1.31 -0.51
CA GLY A 165 12.48 -1.07 -1.95
C GLY A 165 13.43 -0.02 -2.50
N HIS A 166 13.89 0.91 -1.63
CA HIS A 166 14.82 1.96 -2.03
C HIS A 166 16.29 1.66 -1.73
N MET A 167 16.62 0.42 -1.29
CA MET A 167 18.01 -0.03 -1.27
C MET A 167 18.58 -0.05 -2.69
N VAL A 168 19.73 0.58 -2.86
CA VAL A 168 20.44 0.59 -4.14
C VAL A 168 21.12 -0.76 -4.35
N ILE A 169 20.60 -1.56 -5.28
CA ILE A 169 21.14 -2.88 -5.66
C ILE A 169 22.02 -2.81 -6.92
N GLU A 170 21.84 -1.76 -7.73
CA GLU A 170 22.60 -1.52 -8.96
C GLU A 170 22.95 -0.02 -9.09
N PRO A 171 24.11 0.43 -8.59
CA PRO A 171 24.43 1.86 -8.48
C PRO A 171 24.32 2.68 -9.76
N ASN A 172 24.57 2.06 -10.93
CA ASN A 172 24.47 2.69 -12.25
C ASN A 172 23.21 2.26 -13.01
N GLY A 173 22.22 1.75 -12.29
CA GLY A 173 21.05 1.14 -12.85
C GLY A 173 19.92 2.11 -13.19
N VAL A 174 18.73 1.55 -13.30
CA VAL A 174 17.49 2.24 -13.71
C VAL A 174 17.13 3.35 -12.71
N LEU A 175 16.65 4.49 -13.23
CA LEU A 175 16.14 5.57 -12.38
C LEU A 175 14.85 5.12 -11.67
N CYS A 176 14.82 5.22 -10.37
CA CYS A 176 13.65 4.99 -9.52
C CYS A 176 12.79 6.25 -9.42
N ALA A 177 11.49 6.08 -9.19
CA ALA A 177 10.54 7.18 -8.93
C ALA A 177 10.95 8.07 -7.73
N CYS A 178 11.73 7.53 -6.78
CA CYS A 178 12.27 8.31 -5.65
C CYS A 178 13.38 9.30 -6.04
N GLY A 179 13.89 9.23 -7.28
CA GLY A 179 14.96 10.08 -7.81
C GLY A 179 16.37 9.49 -7.71
N MET A 180 16.53 8.31 -7.10
CA MET A 180 17.79 7.58 -7.02
C MET A 180 17.90 6.56 -8.15
N ASN A 181 19.12 6.22 -8.57
CA ASN A 181 19.36 5.15 -9.52
C ASN A 181 19.54 3.82 -8.79
N GLY A 182 18.99 2.75 -9.39
CA GLY A 182 19.29 1.37 -9.01
C GLY A 182 18.61 0.87 -7.76
N CYS A 183 17.54 1.48 -7.31
CA CYS A 183 16.71 0.97 -6.22
C CYS A 183 16.12 -0.40 -6.57
N TRP A 184 16.01 -1.29 -5.60
CA TRP A 184 15.40 -2.61 -5.78
C TRP A 184 14.00 -2.54 -6.39
N GLU A 185 13.18 -1.60 -5.96
CA GLU A 185 11.84 -1.34 -6.49
C GLU A 185 11.81 -1.11 -8.00
N ALA A 186 12.82 -0.40 -8.56
CA ALA A 186 12.89 -0.12 -9.99
C ALA A 186 13.05 -1.39 -10.85
N TYR A 187 13.41 -2.53 -10.24
CA TYR A 187 13.59 -3.83 -10.89
C TYR A 187 12.51 -4.84 -10.51
N ALA A 188 12.13 -4.93 -9.25
CA ALA A 188 11.36 -6.03 -8.69
C ALA A 188 9.91 -5.67 -8.30
N SER A 189 9.41 -4.51 -8.74
CA SER A 189 8.01 -4.12 -8.59
C SER A 189 7.20 -4.34 -9.88
N ALA A 190 5.88 -4.17 -9.82
CA ALA A 190 5.04 -4.16 -11.03
C ALA A 190 5.46 -3.05 -12.00
N ALA A 191 5.85 -1.88 -11.49
CA ALA A 191 6.43 -0.81 -12.31
C ALA A 191 7.77 -1.24 -12.93
N GLY A 192 8.59 -1.98 -12.20
CA GLY A 192 9.84 -2.57 -12.70
C GLY A 192 9.60 -3.56 -13.84
N LEU A 193 8.64 -4.47 -13.67
CA LEU A 193 8.23 -5.43 -14.72
C LEU A 193 7.71 -4.71 -15.97
N ARG A 194 6.85 -3.71 -15.80
CA ARG A 194 6.35 -2.88 -16.89
C ARG A 194 7.51 -2.22 -17.67
N ASN A 195 8.44 -1.57 -16.95
CA ASN A 195 9.57 -0.88 -17.57
C ASN A 195 10.54 -1.84 -18.27
N LEU A 196 10.72 -3.06 -17.72
CA LEU A 196 11.48 -4.12 -18.39
C LEU A 196 10.80 -4.52 -19.70
N ALA A 197 9.48 -4.73 -19.67
CA ALA A 197 8.70 -5.11 -20.85
C ALA A 197 8.76 -4.05 -21.96
N ILE A 198 8.62 -2.78 -21.59
CA ILE A 198 8.74 -1.68 -22.56
C ILE A 198 10.12 -1.71 -23.25
N ARG A 199 11.22 -1.80 -22.49
CA ARG A 199 12.57 -1.91 -23.07
C ARG A 199 12.71 -3.12 -23.98
N ARG A 200 12.17 -4.29 -23.60
CA ARG A 200 12.20 -5.49 -24.44
C ARG A 200 11.37 -5.33 -25.72
N ALA A 201 10.24 -4.63 -25.65
CA ALA A 201 9.43 -4.31 -26.82
C ALA A 201 10.15 -3.32 -27.77
N GLU A 202 10.86 -2.32 -27.22
CA GLU A 202 11.73 -1.40 -28.00
C GLU A 202 12.85 -2.15 -28.73
N ASP A 203 13.37 -3.24 -28.14
CA ASP A 203 14.36 -4.13 -28.75
C ASP A 203 13.75 -5.12 -29.77
N GLY A 204 12.44 -5.03 -30.05
CA GLY A 204 11.72 -5.89 -31.00
C GLY A 204 11.22 -7.21 -30.42
N TYR A 205 11.18 -7.36 -29.08
CA TYR A 205 10.54 -8.47 -28.39
C TYR A 205 9.08 -8.13 -28.04
N LEU A 206 8.33 -9.11 -27.52
CA LEU A 206 6.94 -8.96 -27.08
C LEU A 206 5.99 -8.54 -28.21
N GLU A 207 6.09 -9.19 -29.36
CA GLU A 207 5.32 -8.89 -30.57
C GLU A 207 3.81 -8.92 -30.31
N GLU A 208 3.29 -9.94 -29.62
CA GLU A 208 1.87 -10.09 -29.27
C GLU A 208 1.34 -8.92 -28.43
N ILE A 209 2.13 -8.48 -27.44
CA ILE A 209 1.75 -7.35 -26.58
C ILE A 209 1.82 -6.04 -27.39
N SER A 210 2.87 -5.87 -28.20
CA SER A 210 3.06 -4.68 -29.05
C SER A 210 1.92 -4.50 -30.05
N GLU A 211 1.42 -5.58 -30.63
CA GLU A 211 0.23 -5.57 -31.48
C GLU A 211 -1.04 -5.20 -30.70
N THR A 212 -1.21 -5.75 -29.48
CA THR A 212 -2.36 -5.46 -28.63
C THR A 212 -2.44 -3.97 -28.26
N VAL A 213 -1.31 -3.33 -27.96
CA VAL A 213 -1.24 -1.89 -27.68
C VAL A 213 -1.12 -1.02 -28.94
N GLN A 214 -1.30 -1.61 -30.13
CA GLN A 214 -1.27 -0.94 -31.45
C GLN A 214 0.02 -0.13 -31.69
N GLY A 215 1.15 -0.61 -31.16
CA GLY A 215 2.45 0.03 -31.26
C GLY A 215 2.72 1.17 -30.27
N ASP A 216 1.76 1.54 -29.43
CA ASP A 216 1.99 2.45 -28.29
C ASP A 216 2.62 1.68 -27.14
N LEU A 217 3.94 1.50 -27.18
CA LEU A 217 4.69 0.76 -26.16
C LEU A 217 4.53 1.35 -24.76
N GLY A 218 4.23 2.64 -24.64
CA GLY A 218 3.90 3.28 -23.36
C GLY A 218 2.62 2.75 -22.72
N GLY A 219 1.73 2.14 -23.51
CA GLY A 219 0.52 1.49 -23.05
C GLY A 219 0.70 0.09 -22.44
N ILE A 220 1.90 -0.51 -22.56
CA ILE A 220 2.19 -1.85 -21.99
C ILE A 220 2.05 -1.80 -20.45
N THR A 221 1.36 -2.79 -19.90
CA THR A 221 1.19 -2.97 -18.44
C THR A 221 1.88 -4.24 -17.94
N SER A 222 2.15 -4.33 -16.65
CA SER A 222 2.66 -5.55 -16.01
C SER A 222 1.66 -6.72 -16.12
N GLU A 223 0.36 -6.40 -16.11
CA GLU A 223 -0.74 -7.34 -16.28
C GLU A 223 -0.74 -7.96 -17.69
N ASP A 224 -0.40 -7.20 -18.73
CA ASP A 224 -0.28 -7.74 -20.10
C ASP A 224 0.81 -8.80 -20.15
N VAL A 225 1.98 -8.51 -19.55
CA VAL A 225 3.11 -9.46 -19.51
C VAL A 225 2.72 -10.75 -18.78
N THR A 226 2.12 -10.62 -17.60
CA THR A 226 1.73 -11.78 -16.80
C THR A 226 0.59 -12.58 -17.47
N ARG A 227 -0.35 -11.91 -18.12
CA ARG A 227 -1.45 -12.53 -18.86
C ARG A 227 -0.94 -13.34 -20.05
N THR A 228 -0.10 -12.77 -20.89
CA THR A 228 0.44 -13.47 -22.08
C THR A 228 1.43 -14.56 -21.68
N ALA A 229 2.24 -14.37 -20.63
CA ALA A 229 3.09 -15.44 -20.06
C ALA A 229 2.23 -16.64 -19.58
N ASN A 230 1.12 -16.38 -18.89
CA ASN A 230 0.19 -17.43 -18.45
C ASN A 230 -0.52 -18.14 -19.63
N GLN A 231 -0.62 -17.50 -20.78
CA GLN A 231 -1.12 -18.09 -22.02
C GLN A 231 -0.05 -18.90 -22.78
N GLY A 232 1.20 -18.87 -22.31
CA GLY A 232 2.31 -19.64 -22.85
C GLY A 232 3.15 -18.92 -23.89
N ASP A 233 2.99 -17.58 -24.01
CA ASP A 233 3.88 -16.80 -24.87
C ASP A 233 5.33 -16.85 -24.38
N LYS A 234 6.23 -17.29 -25.26
CA LYS A 234 7.64 -17.52 -24.91
C LYS A 234 8.40 -16.25 -24.64
N GLN A 235 8.07 -15.15 -25.32
CA GLN A 235 8.74 -13.87 -25.14
C GLN A 235 8.35 -13.26 -23.78
N SER A 236 7.08 -13.32 -23.41
CA SER A 236 6.59 -12.88 -22.10
C SER A 236 7.13 -13.75 -20.96
N LEU A 237 7.21 -15.07 -21.14
CA LEU A 237 7.85 -15.97 -20.18
C LEU A 237 9.32 -15.61 -19.95
N ALA A 238 10.08 -15.30 -21.00
CA ALA A 238 11.48 -14.88 -20.86
C ALA A 238 11.62 -13.56 -20.09
N VAL A 239 10.69 -12.61 -20.29
CA VAL A 239 10.65 -11.35 -19.52
C VAL A 239 10.33 -11.62 -18.04
N VAL A 240 9.37 -12.50 -17.75
CA VAL A 240 9.05 -12.91 -16.37
C VAL A 240 10.24 -13.62 -15.72
N ASP A 241 10.95 -14.50 -16.43
CA ASP A 241 12.14 -15.19 -15.93
C ASP A 241 13.30 -14.21 -15.63
N GLU A 242 13.48 -13.17 -16.45
CA GLU A 242 14.44 -12.11 -16.20
C GLU A 242 14.05 -11.30 -14.96
N PHE A 243 12.79 -10.91 -14.86
CA PHE A 243 12.24 -10.18 -13.72
C PHE A 243 12.38 -10.96 -12.41
N ALA A 244 12.10 -12.26 -12.43
CA ALA A 244 12.15 -13.12 -11.24
C ALA A 244 13.54 -13.22 -10.61
N ARG A 245 14.61 -12.84 -11.31
CA ARG A 245 15.96 -12.79 -10.75
C ARG A 245 16.20 -11.61 -9.81
N TRP A 246 15.33 -10.61 -9.89
CA TRP A 246 15.38 -9.42 -9.05
C TRP A 246 14.52 -9.55 -7.79
N VAL A 247 13.56 -10.46 -7.80
CA VAL A 247 12.70 -10.79 -6.66
C VAL A 247 13.36 -11.83 -5.75
#